data_35ece45bba9f636e52b5e649caafb4ce
#
_entry.id   35ece45bba9f636e52b5e649caafb4ce
#
_cell.length_a   1.000
_cell.length_b   1.000
_cell.length_c   1.000
_cell.angle_alpha   90.00
_cell.angle_beta   90.00
_cell.angle_gamma   90.00
#
_symmetry.space_group_name_H-M   'P 1'
#
loop_
_entity.id
_entity.type
_entity.pdbx_description
1 polymer ?
#
loop_
_entity_poly.entity_id
_entity_poly.type
_entity_poly.pdbx_seq_one_letter_code
_entity_poly.pdbx_strand_id
1 'polypeptide(L)'
;MKISSNRSLLNWILISLSFLIVSLILWNTYQLFQKFKEEERIKMENFSNAQIELSKTLNLNGNISDLPLKIIQSNTTTPMIIEDSNGNFQSKNIEIEAEDGQLYLKLLSKIYAKENIPLEVIYEGEVLSTLYYGDSVLLNKLKYYPLALALIILLF
;
A
#
# COMPACT_ATOMS: atom_id res chain seq x y z
N MET A 1 20.01 -13.54 54.88
CA MET A 1 19.94 -12.31 54.09
C MET A 1 20.30 -12.53 52.61
N LYS A 2 19.74 -13.53 51.92
CA LYS A 2 20.00 -13.85 50.50
C LYS A 2 18.73 -13.85 49.59
N ILE A 3 17.54 -13.65 50.17
CA ILE A 3 16.27 -13.81 49.40
C ILE A 3 15.91 -12.51 48.64
N SER A 4 16.38 -11.36 49.06
CA SER A 4 16.05 -10.06 48.42
C SER A 4 16.82 -9.83 47.11
N SER A 5 18.05 -10.32 47.00
CA SER A 5 18.89 -10.21 45.79
C SER A 5 18.32 -11.02 44.61
N ASN A 6 17.76 -12.19 44.91
CA ASN A 6 17.18 -13.04 43.85
C ASN A 6 15.88 -12.47 43.24
N ARG A 7 15.08 -11.73 44.03
CA ARG A 7 13.85 -11.08 43.54
C ARG A 7 14.15 -9.93 42.58
N SER A 8 15.17 -9.13 42.90
CA SER A 8 15.59 -8.03 42.01
C SER A 8 16.15 -8.55 40.70
N LEU A 9 16.99 -9.59 40.74
CA LEU A 9 17.51 -10.25 39.55
C LEU A 9 16.39 -10.86 38.71
N LEU A 10 15.42 -11.52 39.32
CA LEU A 10 14.27 -12.10 38.64
C LEU A 10 13.44 -11.02 37.90
N ASN A 11 13.19 -9.88 38.59
CA ASN A 11 12.46 -8.78 37.98
C ASN A 11 13.20 -8.18 36.77
N TRP A 12 14.52 -8.01 36.83
CA TRP A 12 15.32 -7.53 35.71
C TRP A 12 15.32 -8.50 34.54
N ILE A 13 15.37 -9.80 34.80
CA ILE A 13 15.27 -10.83 33.77
C ILE A 13 13.90 -10.78 33.08
N LEU A 14 12.81 -10.67 33.85
CA LEU A 14 11.46 -10.57 33.29
C LEU A 14 11.28 -9.31 32.44
N ILE A 15 11.78 -8.15 32.88
CA ILE A 15 11.74 -6.91 32.11
C ILE A 15 12.54 -7.05 30.81
N SER A 16 13.76 -7.60 30.88
CA SER A 16 14.59 -7.82 29.70
C SER A 16 13.94 -8.79 28.71
N LEU A 17 13.34 -9.84 29.20
CA LEU A 17 12.63 -10.84 28.37
C LEU A 17 11.40 -10.23 27.72
N SER A 18 10.61 -9.42 28.45
CA SER A 18 9.47 -8.70 27.91
C SER A 18 9.89 -7.73 26.81
N PHE A 19 10.95 -6.96 27.02
CA PHE A 19 11.49 -6.04 26.01
C PHE A 19 11.96 -6.79 24.75
N LEU A 20 12.60 -7.93 24.91
CA LEU A 20 13.04 -8.77 23.79
C LEU A 20 11.85 -9.28 22.98
N ILE A 21 10.80 -9.77 23.64
CA ILE A 21 9.57 -10.25 22.96
C ILE A 21 8.92 -9.12 22.17
N VAL A 22 8.77 -7.94 22.78
CA VAL A 22 8.18 -6.78 22.10
C VAL A 22 9.01 -6.38 20.88
N SER A 23 10.33 -6.35 21.03
CA SER A 23 11.24 -6.01 19.91
C SER A 23 11.11 -7.01 18.74
N LEU A 24 10.98 -8.31 19.05
CA LEU A 24 10.78 -9.35 18.04
C LEU A 24 9.41 -9.18 17.32
N ILE A 25 8.36 -8.85 18.06
CA ILE A 25 7.03 -8.60 17.46
C ILE A 25 7.09 -7.38 16.54
N LEU A 26 7.69 -6.28 16.97
CA LEU A 26 7.85 -5.07 16.16
C LEU A 26 8.67 -5.33 14.89
N TRP A 27 9.78 -6.07 15.02
CA TRP A 27 10.59 -6.47 13.89
C TRP A 27 9.81 -7.33 12.88
N ASN A 28 9.09 -8.33 13.36
CA ASN A 28 8.27 -9.20 12.50
C ASN A 28 7.16 -8.41 11.80
N THR A 29 6.47 -7.52 12.53
CA THR A 29 5.44 -6.64 11.95
C THR A 29 6.00 -5.73 10.87
N TYR A 30 7.20 -5.17 11.07
CA TYR A 30 7.88 -4.36 10.07
C TYR A 30 8.21 -5.16 8.80
N GLN A 31 8.75 -6.36 8.94
CA GLN A 31 9.05 -7.26 7.81
C GLN A 31 7.77 -7.61 7.03
N LEU A 32 6.69 -7.90 7.75
CA LEU A 32 5.39 -8.19 7.14
C LEU A 32 4.84 -6.99 6.37
N PHE A 33 4.95 -5.78 6.94
CA PHE A 33 4.56 -4.55 6.27
C PHE A 33 5.32 -4.33 4.96
N GLN A 34 6.66 -4.50 4.96
CA GLN A 34 7.47 -4.36 3.76
C GLN A 34 7.10 -5.39 2.69
N LYS A 35 6.84 -6.63 3.09
CA LYS A 35 6.41 -7.69 2.17
C LYS A 35 5.06 -7.36 1.52
N PHE A 36 4.07 -6.94 2.29
CA PHE A 36 2.79 -6.55 1.72
C PHE A 36 2.88 -5.32 0.81
N LYS A 37 3.75 -4.36 1.14
CA LYS A 37 3.99 -3.20 0.30
C LYS A 37 4.58 -3.60 -1.07
N GLU A 38 5.50 -4.55 -1.08
CA GLU A 38 6.04 -5.11 -2.32
C GLU A 38 5.00 -5.90 -3.11
N GLU A 39 4.17 -6.70 -2.46
CA GLU A 39 3.06 -7.42 -3.11
C GLU A 39 2.04 -6.45 -3.75
N GLU A 40 1.74 -5.33 -3.09
CA GLU A 40 0.88 -4.29 -3.67
C GLU A 40 1.53 -3.61 -4.88
N ARG A 41 2.83 -3.35 -4.84
CA ARG A 41 3.58 -2.82 -5.97
C ARG A 41 3.49 -3.74 -7.18
N ILE A 42 3.78 -5.03 -6.99
CA ILE A 42 3.67 -6.05 -8.06
C ILE A 42 2.24 -6.09 -8.63
N LYS A 43 1.24 -6.01 -7.77
CA LYS A 43 -0.17 -5.95 -8.19
C LYS A 43 -0.46 -4.74 -9.07
N MET A 44 0.10 -3.56 -8.73
CA MET A 44 -0.06 -2.34 -9.52
C MET A 44 0.74 -2.38 -10.83
N GLU A 45 1.92 -2.98 -10.85
CA GLU A 45 2.68 -3.25 -12.07
C GLU A 45 1.91 -4.17 -13.02
N ASN A 46 1.30 -5.23 -12.50
CA ASN A 46 0.43 -6.11 -13.29
C ASN A 46 -0.80 -5.36 -13.83
N PHE A 47 -1.37 -4.44 -13.06
CA PHE A 47 -2.46 -3.59 -13.52
C PHE A 47 -2.01 -2.66 -14.66
N SER A 48 -0.85 -2.02 -14.55
CA SER A 48 -0.25 -1.19 -15.58
C SER A 48 -0.01 -1.98 -16.87
N ASN A 49 0.59 -3.18 -16.77
CA ASN A 49 0.82 -4.07 -17.90
C ASN A 49 -0.50 -4.52 -18.57
N ALA A 50 -1.54 -4.77 -17.79
CA ALA A 50 -2.85 -5.11 -18.31
C ALA A 50 -3.48 -3.94 -19.09
N GLN A 51 -3.27 -2.70 -18.67
CA GLN A 51 -3.70 -1.51 -19.42
C GLN A 51 -2.95 -1.39 -20.76
N ILE A 52 -1.64 -1.62 -20.77
CA ILE A 52 -0.83 -1.63 -22.01
C ILE A 52 -1.36 -2.68 -22.98
N GLU A 53 -1.63 -3.90 -22.51
CA GLU A 53 -2.12 -4.98 -23.35
C GLU A 53 -3.51 -4.69 -23.91
N LEU A 54 -4.38 -4.10 -23.10
CA LEU A 54 -5.70 -3.64 -23.55
C LEU A 54 -5.59 -2.56 -24.65
N SER A 55 -4.69 -1.59 -24.47
CA SER A 55 -4.46 -0.52 -25.47
C SER A 55 -3.96 -1.07 -26.80
N LYS A 56 -3.05 -2.06 -26.78
CA LYS A 56 -2.59 -2.77 -28.00
C LYS A 56 -3.74 -3.43 -28.72
N THR A 57 -4.57 -4.15 -27.99
CA THR A 57 -5.68 -4.92 -28.58
C THR A 57 -6.74 -4.02 -29.21
N LEU A 58 -7.05 -2.88 -28.57
CA LEU A 58 -7.99 -1.90 -29.11
C LEU A 58 -7.49 -1.26 -30.41
N ASN A 59 -6.19 -0.96 -30.50
CA ASN A 59 -5.59 -0.38 -31.70
C ASN A 59 -5.54 -1.36 -32.91
N LEU A 60 -5.47 -2.66 -32.64
CA LEU A 60 -5.34 -3.68 -33.66
C LEU A 60 -6.68 -4.28 -34.09
N ASN A 61 -7.83 -3.79 -33.63
CA ASN A 61 -9.16 -4.42 -33.81
C ASN A 61 -9.14 -5.92 -33.46
N GLY A 62 -8.25 -6.33 -32.55
CA GLY A 62 -8.08 -7.70 -32.12
C GLY A 62 -9.16 -8.15 -31.14
N ASN A 63 -9.26 -9.45 -30.97
CA ASN A 63 -10.14 -10.01 -29.93
C ASN A 63 -9.58 -9.69 -28.56
N ILE A 64 -10.32 -8.94 -27.73
CA ILE A 64 -9.87 -8.56 -26.38
C ILE A 64 -9.72 -9.83 -25.55
N SER A 65 -8.51 -10.09 -25.08
CA SER A 65 -8.26 -11.18 -24.13
C SER A 65 -8.97 -10.89 -22.79
N ASP A 66 -9.60 -11.91 -22.20
CA ASP A 66 -10.26 -11.79 -20.91
C ASP A 66 -9.29 -11.51 -19.75
N LEU A 67 -8.02 -11.86 -19.92
CA LEU A 67 -7.02 -11.77 -18.85
C LEU A 67 -6.73 -10.32 -18.39
N PRO A 68 -6.43 -9.36 -19.30
CA PRO A 68 -6.24 -7.96 -18.90
C PRO A 68 -7.46 -7.38 -18.18
N LEU A 69 -8.66 -7.68 -18.67
CA LEU A 69 -9.91 -7.22 -18.04
C LEU A 69 -10.07 -7.78 -16.62
N LYS A 70 -9.78 -9.06 -16.42
CA LYS A 70 -9.82 -9.70 -15.10
C LYS A 70 -8.81 -9.07 -14.13
N ILE A 71 -7.59 -8.80 -14.58
CA ILE A 71 -6.56 -8.14 -13.77
C ILE A 71 -7.04 -6.74 -13.35
N ILE A 72 -7.54 -5.94 -14.29
CA ILE A 72 -8.04 -4.59 -14.01
C ILE A 72 -9.23 -4.64 -13.03
N GLN A 73 -10.15 -5.59 -13.19
CA GLN A 73 -11.31 -5.74 -12.32
C GLN A 73 -10.95 -6.28 -10.93
N SER A 74 -9.90 -7.10 -10.81
CA SER A 74 -9.49 -7.75 -9.55
C SER A 74 -9.00 -6.78 -8.47
N ASN A 75 -8.58 -5.57 -8.85
CA ASN A 75 -8.20 -4.57 -7.85
C ASN A 75 -9.45 -3.97 -7.20
N THR A 76 -9.78 -4.46 -6.01
CA THR A 76 -10.94 -4.01 -5.20
C THR A 76 -10.54 -3.34 -3.89
N THR A 77 -9.25 -3.33 -3.53
CA THR A 77 -8.78 -2.94 -2.20
C THR A 77 -7.78 -1.79 -2.18
N THR A 78 -6.98 -1.65 -3.24
CA THR A 78 -5.96 -0.60 -3.32
C THR A 78 -6.57 0.62 -3.98
N PRO A 79 -6.61 1.78 -3.29
CA PRO A 79 -7.09 3.02 -3.87
C PRO A 79 -6.09 3.52 -4.92
N MET A 80 -6.60 3.93 -6.08
CA MET A 80 -5.76 4.37 -7.18
C MET A 80 -6.37 5.53 -7.96
N ILE A 81 -5.50 6.32 -8.55
CA ILE A 81 -5.82 7.43 -9.44
C ILE A 81 -5.02 7.25 -10.71
N ILE A 82 -5.69 7.40 -11.84
CA ILE A 82 -5.11 7.33 -13.17
C ILE A 82 -5.20 8.72 -13.78
N GLU A 83 -4.06 9.30 -14.13
CA GLU A 83 -3.96 10.54 -14.87
C GLU A 83 -3.70 10.19 -16.34
N ASP A 84 -4.59 10.60 -17.24
CA ASP A 84 -4.41 10.40 -18.67
C ASP A 84 -3.44 11.43 -19.29
N SER A 85 -3.06 11.23 -20.56
CA SER A 85 -2.16 12.15 -21.28
C SER A 85 -2.73 13.57 -21.44
N ASN A 86 -4.02 13.78 -21.21
CA ASN A 86 -4.69 15.09 -21.27
C ASN A 86 -4.76 15.77 -19.90
N GLY A 87 -4.26 15.11 -18.83
CA GLY A 87 -4.31 15.62 -17.46
C GLY A 87 -5.65 15.43 -16.77
N ASN A 88 -6.54 14.54 -17.28
CA ASN A 88 -7.77 14.18 -16.59
C ASN A 88 -7.51 13.06 -15.61
N PHE A 89 -8.17 13.11 -14.46
CA PHE A 89 -8.03 12.14 -13.40
C PHE A 89 -9.25 11.23 -13.31
N GLN A 90 -9.00 9.92 -13.24
CA GLN A 90 -9.99 8.90 -12.93
C GLN A 90 -9.58 8.19 -11.64
N SER A 91 -10.54 7.72 -10.88
CA SER A 91 -10.26 7.02 -9.63
C SER A 91 -10.88 5.63 -9.60
N LYS A 92 -10.27 4.75 -8.83
CA LYS A 92 -10.82 3.44 -8.48
C LYS A 92 -10.60 3.16 -7.00
N ASN A 93 -11.62 2.60 -6.33
CA ASN A 93 -11.63 2.33 -4.89
C ASN A 93 -11.44 3.59 -4.02
N ILE A 94 -11.92 4.73 -4.49
CA ILE A 94 -11.93 6.02 -3.79
C ILE A 94 -13.35 6.56 -3.84
N GLU A 95 -13.90 6.88 -2.69
CA GLU A 95 -15.17 7.61 -2.59
C GLU A 95 -14.89 9.11 -2.80
N ILE A 96 -15.58 9.71 -3.76
CA ILE A 96 -15.43 11.13 -4.08
C ILE A 96 -16.69 11.84 -3.60
N GLU A 97 -16.58 12.58 -2.52
CA GLU A 97 -17.66 13.41 -1.97
C GLU A 97 -17.51 14.91 -2.34
N ALA A 98 -16.41 15.27 -3.04
CA ALA A 98 -16.10 16.66 -3.36
C ALA A 98 -16.87 17.16 -4.59
N GLU A 99 -17.34 18.41 -4.54
CA GLU A 99 -18.00 19.08 -5.68
C GLU A 99 -17.06 19.21 -6.90
N ASP A 100 -15.76 19.45 -6.68
CA ASP A 100 -14.72 19.41 -7.72
C ASP A 100 -13.86 18.15 -7.60
N GLY A 101 -14.36 17.07 -8.18
CA GLY A 101 -13.68 15.78 -8.17
C GLY A 101 -12.29 15.79 -8.82
N GLN A 102 -12.08 16.58 -9.88
CA GLN A 102 -10.79 16.65 -10.60
C GLN A 102 -9.71 17.32 -9.73
N LEU A 103 -10.04 18.43 -9.06
CA LEU A 103 -9.10 19.09 -8.15
C LEU A 103 -8.78 18.20 -6.95
N TYR A 104 -9.77 17.53 -6.39
CA TYR A 104 -9.58 16.58 -5.29
C TYR A 104 -8.64 15.45 -5.68
N LEU A 105 -8.87 14.79 -6.81
CA LEU A 105 -8.01 13.71 -7.32
C LEU A 105 -6.59 14.17 -7.61
N LYS A 106 -6.41 15.37 -8.16
CA LYS A 106 -5.10 15.98 -8.38
C LYS A 106 -4.33 16.23 -7.09
N LEU A 107 -5.00 16.64 -6.02
CA LEU A 107 -4.36 16.83 -4.71
C LEU A 107 -4.02 15.46 -4.08
N LEU A 108 -4.92 14.51 -4.20
CA LEU A 108 -4.74 13.17 -3.65
C LEU A 108 -3.64 12.40 -4.39
N SER A 109 -3.49 12.57 -5.71
CA SER A 109 -2.40 11.95 -6.48
C SER A 109 -1.01 12.37 -5.98
N LYS A 110 -0.86 13.64 -5.54
CA LYS A 110 0.39 14.13 -4.93
C LYS A 110 0.67 13.48 -3.56
N ILE A 111 -0.37 13.12 -2.82
CA ILE A 111 -0.22 12.39 -1.56
C ILE A 111 0.22 10.96 -1.85
N TYR A 112 -0.44 10.29 -2.78
CA TYR A 112 -0.09 8.92 -3.19
C TYR A 112 1.31 8.82 -3.79
N ALA A 113 1.76 9.82 -4.55
CA ALA A 113 3.12 9.89 -5.08
C ALA A 113 4.21 9.97 -3.99
N LYS A 114 3.86 10.41 -2.77
CA LYS A 114 4.77 10.37 -1.61
C LYS A 114 4.73 9.03 -0.87
N GLU A 115 3.62 8.32 -0.93
CA GLU A 115 3.46 7.00 -0.29
C GLU A 115 4.10 5.89 -1.12
N ASN A 116 3.88 5.95 -2.45
CA ASN A 116 4.35 4.94 -3.41
C ASN A 116 4.87 5.61 -4.68
N ILE A 117 5.88 5.02 -5.29
CA ILE A 117 6.41 5.51 -6.57
C ILE A 117 5.35 5.31 -7.65
N PRO A 118 4.91 6.37 -8.36
CA PRO A 118 3.95 6.26 -9.45
C PRO A 118 4.45 5.33 -10.55
N LEU A 119 3.51 4.71 -11.26
CA LEU A 119 3.80 3.83 -12.39
C LEU A 119 3.32 4.49 -13.69
N GLU A 120 4.22 4.61 -14.65
CA GLU A 120 3.88 5.10 -15.97
C GLU A 120 3.44 3.93 -16.86
N VAL A 121 2.33 4.10 -17.54
CA VAL A 121 1.81 3.20 -18.57
C VAL A 121 2.35 3.70 -19.90
N ILE A 122 3.42 3.07 -20.40
CA ILE A 122 4.11 3.49 -21.62
C ILE A 122 3.75 2.52 -22.76
N TYR A 123 3.28 3.06 -23.89
CA TYR A 123 3.02 2.30 -25.09
C TYR A 123 3.63 3.01 -26.32
N GLU A 124 4.41 2.29 -27.13
CA GLU A 124 5.11 2.81 -28.31
C GLU A 124 6.02 4.04 -28.02
N GLY A 125 6.53 4.14 -26.80
CA GLY A 125 7.39 5.24 -26.36
C GLY A 125 6.66 6.49 -25.85
N GLU A 126 5.34 6.46 -25.84
CA GLU A 126 4.52 7.55 -25.29
C GLU A 126 3.89 7.14 -23.94
N VAL A 127 3.82 8.08 -23.01
CA VAL A 127 3.13 7.88 -21.74
C VAL A 127 1.63 8.05 -21.96
N LEU A 128 0.90 6.94 -21.93
CA LEU A 128 -0.57 6.93 -22.07
C LEU A 128 -1.26 7.43 -20.80
N SER A 129 -0.75 7.03 -19.64
CA SER A 129 -1.27 7.44 -18.35
C SER A 129 -0.24 7.24 -17.24
N THR A 130 -0.43 7.93 -16.11
CA THR A 130 0.33 7.74 -14.89
C THR A 130 -0.60 7.21 -13.80
N LEU A 131 -0.20 6.13 -13.16
CA LEU A 131 -0.93 5.47 -12.08
C LEU A 131 -0.35 5.88 -10.73
N TYR A 132 -1.14 6.56 -9.92
CA TYR A 132 -0.86 6.87 -8.53
C TYR A 132 -1.68 5.94 -7.65
N TYR A 133 -1.09 5.36 -6.60
CA TYR A 133 -1.80 4.46 -5.69
C TYR A 133 -1.40 4.69 -4.25
N GLY A 134 -2.38 4.62 -3.38
CA GLY A 134 -2.20 4.71 -1.94
C GLY A 134 -2.06 3.33 -1.31
N ASP A 135 -1.72 3.32 -0.02
CA ASP A 135 -1.67 2.09 0.77
C ASP A 135 -3.08 1.49 0.91
N SER A 136 -3.22 0.19 0.76
CA SER A 136 -4.49 -0.51 0.97
C SER A 136 -4.97 -0.41 2.42
N VAL A 137 -6.23 -0.75 2.65
CA VAL A 137 -6.81 -0.81 4.01
C VAL A 137 -5.99 -1.73 4.93
N LEU A 138 -5.45 -2.82 4.38
CA LEU A 138 -4.61 -3.76 5.15
C LEU A 138 -3.29 -3.12 5.56
N LEU A 139 -2.59 -2.48 4.62
CA LEU A 139 -1.33 -1.77 4.89
C LEU A 139 -1.53 -0.64 5.91
N ASN A 140 -2.59 0.13 5.77
CA ASN A 140 -2.92 1.19 6.73
C ASN A 140 -3.16 0.63 8.14
N LYS A 141 -3.86 -0.50 8.27
CA LYS A 141 -4.01 -1.16 9.57
C LYS A 141 -2.68 -1.61 10.15
N LEU A 142 -1.82 -2.25 9.35
CA LEU A 142 -0.49 -2.70 9.79
C LEU A 142 0.42 -1.56 10.22
N LYS A 143 0.32 -0.40 9.57
CA LYS A 143 1.10 0.80 9.90
C LYS A 143 0.84 1.30 11.33
N TYR A 144 -0.40 1.15 11.83
CA TYR A 144 -0.78 1.58 13.18
C TYR A 144 -0.60 0.51 14.26
N TYR A 145 -0.34 -0.74 13.90
CA TYR A 145 -0.17 -1.84 14.85
C TYR A 145 0.96 -1.60 15.88
N PRO A 146 2.16 -1.12 15.48
CA PRO A 146 3.23 -0.80 16.43
C PRO A 146 2.85 0.29 17.43
N LEU A 147 2.10 1.30 16.98
CA LEU A 147 1.63 2.38 17.84
C LEU A 147 0.62 1.88 18.88
N ALA A 148 -0.32 1.04 18.47
CA ALA A 148 -1.30 0.43 19.36
C ALA A 148 -0.62 -0.44 20.42
N LEU A 149 0.39 -1.23 20.03
CA LEU A 149 1.18 -2.05 20.94
C LEU A 149 1.96 -1.20 21.95
N ALA A 150 2.59 -0.10 21.48
CA ALA A 150 3.31 0.82 22.37
C ALA A 150 2.38 1.48 23.39
N LEU A 151 1.17 1.86 23.01
CA LEU A 151 0.16 2.42 23.91
C LEU A 151 -0.28 1.41 24.97
N ILE A 152 -0.47 0.14 24.59
CA ILE A 152 -0.83 -0.93 25.54
C ILE A 152 0.29 -1.10 26.58
N ILE A 153 1.56 -1.10 26.16
CA ILE A 153 2.71 -1.26 27.07
C ILE A 153 2.83 -0.06 28.04
N LEU A 154 2.48 1.15 27.59
CA LEU A 154 2.48 2.35 28.44
C LEU A 154 1.38 2.34 29.50
N LEU A 155 0.31 1.59 29.31
CA LEU A 155 -0.84 1.51 30.23
C LEU A 155 -0.66 0.46 31.34
N PHE A 156 0.32 -0.45 31.21
CA PHE A 156 0.64 -1.51 32.18
C PHE A 156 2.03 -1.35 32.78
#